data_3a7794ac9b0488c45b98ad09e3b4a88e
#
_entry.id   3a7794ac9b0488c45b98ad09e3b4a88e
#
_cell.length_a   1.000
_cell.length_b   1.000
_cell.length_c   1.000
_cell.angle_alpha   90.00
_cell.angle_beta   90.00
_cell.angle_gamma   90.00
#
_symmetry.space_group_name_H-M   'P 1'
#
loop_
_entity.id
_entity.type
_entity.pdbx_description
1 polymer ?
#
loop_
_entity_poly.entity_id
_entity_poly.type
_entity_poly.pdbx_seq_one_letter_code
_entity_poly.pdbx_strand_id
1 'polypeptide(L)'
;MVGFIYAGQGSQRVGMGKDFYEEYPLFAKTYDNAPSYVKEYCFDGPAETLGQTRYTQPCMVAFAVGVTNLLKEEGIVPDYACGLSLGEYSALYTAGVFTEEEVIDLVAFRGAAMEEAVVGRTAKMAAVLMMDRETIEACCKEAQENVGDGLIVSVANYNCPGQIVISGDEKAVDEAVKLLQEKGARKVIPLAVSGPFHTSLMKPAGDKLAKKFEEINFGEPSVKVVYNKTATEIQDGETIQGLLEQQVQSSVYLEDSIRYMISKGVDTFIEIGPGKSVSKFVKKIDKDVKVMSIDSVADYKQVVSALKGGCNE
;
A
#
# COMPACT_ATOMS: atom_id res chain seq x y z
N MET A 1 -6.51 21.26 -3.40
CA MET A 1 -7.26 19.99 -3.20
C MET A 1 -6.44 19.06 -2.31
N VAL A 2 -7.13 18.27 -1.47
CA VAL A 2 -6.47 17.37 -0.50
C VAL A 2 -6.53 15.92 -1.02
N GLY A 3 -5.38 15.25 -1.01
CA GLY A 3 -5.27 13.83 -1.30
C GLY A 3 -4.88 13.04 -0.05
N PHE A 4 -5.58 11.94 0.25
CA PHE A 4 -5.13 10.98 1.26
C PHE A 4 -4.34 9.86 0.58
N ILE A 5 -3.20 9.52 1.20
CA ILE A 5 -2.37 8.41 0.74
C ILE A 5 -2.15 7.46 1.90
N TYR A 6 -2.49 6.20 1.69
CA TYR A 6 -2.40 5.17 2.72
C TYR A 6 -1.11 4.37 2.61
N ALA A 7 -0.44 4.20 3.76
CA ALA A 7 0.77 3.39 3.85
C ALA A 7 0.49 1.92 3.50
N GLY A 8 1.48 1.28 2.90
CA GLY A 8 1.47 -0.16 2.61
C GLY A 8 2.18 -0.99 3.68
N GLN A 9 2.16 -2.30 3.49
CA GLN A 9 2.93 -3.25 4.29
C GLN A 9 4.43 -2.90 4.28
N GLY A 10 5.09 -3.11 5.42
CA GLY A 10 6.52 -2.82 5.63
C GLY A 10 6.78 -1.61 6.53
N SER A 11 5.75 -0.85 6.90
CA SER A 11 5.85 0.28 7.84
C SER A 11 5.28 -0.02 9.23
N GLN A 12 4.67 -1.21 9.43
CA GLN A 12 4.12 -1.63 10.71
C GLN A 12 5.21 -1.69 11.81
N ARG A 13 4.82 -1.39 13.03
CA ARG A 13 5.66 -1.51 14.21
C ARG A 13 4.84 -1.82 15.45
N VAL A 14 5.44 -2.50 16.42
CA VAL A 14 4.85 -2.68 17.74
C VAL A 14 4.68 -1.31 18.41
N GLY A 15 3.56 -1.11 19.05
CA GLY A 15 3.14 0.15 19.66
C GLY A 15 2.35 1.08 18.74
N MET A 16 2.16 0.74 17.44
CA MET A 16 1.38 1.59 16.53
C MET A 16 -0.08 1.69 16.96
N GLY A 17 -0.60 2.93 17.02
CA GLY A 17 -2.00 3.23 17.37
C GLY A 17 -2.31 3.18 18.86
N LYS A 18 -1.37 2.84 19.75
CA LYS A 18 -1.62 2.76 21.18
C LYS A 18 -1.95 4.13 21.78
N ASP A 19 -1.24 5.17 21.38
CA ASP A 19 -1.49 6.55 21.77
C ASP A 19 -2.88 7.05 21.34
N PHE A 20 -3.30 6.69 20.12
CA PHE A 20 -4.65 6.98 19.63
C PHE A 20 -5.73 6.22 20.42
N TYR A 21 -5.47 4.94 20.70
CA TYR A 21 -6.40 4.10 21.47
C TYR A 21 -6.65 4.65 22.88
N GLU A 22 -5.60 5.17 23.53
CA GLU A 22 -5.66 5.74 24.87
C GLU A 22 -6.36 7.12 24.89
N GLU A 23 -6.25 7.91 23.81
CA GLU A 23 -6.75 9.29 23.79
C GLU A 23 -8.12 9.46 23.10
N TYR A 24 -8.43 8.63 22.08
CA TYR A 24 -9.61 8.80 21.24
C TYR A 24 -10.58 7.59 21.30
N PRO A 25 -11.74 7.73 21.99
CA PRO A 25 -12.71 6.63 22.06
C PRO A 25 -13.21 6.13 20.71
N LEU A 26 -13.30 7.00 19.70
CA LEU A 26 -13.70 6.60 18.34
C LEU A 26 -12.65 5.70 17.69
N PHE A 27 -11.36 6.01 17.86
CA PHE A 27 -10.28 5.14 17.40
C PHE A 27 -10.25 3.82 18.18
N ALA A 28 -10.42 3.88 19.50
CA ALA A 28 -10.45 2.69 20.35
C ALA A 28 -11.55 1.71 19.92
N LYS A 29 -12.72 2.22 19.54
CA LYS A 29 -13.84 1.41 19.06
C LYS A 29 -13.47 0.59 17.82
N THR A 30 -12.69 1.14 16.87
CA THR A 30 -12.20 0.39 15.69
C THR A 30 -11.38 -0.83 16.11
N TYR A 31 -10.49 -0.68 17.09
CA TYR A 31 -9.67 -1.78 17.58
C TYR A 31 -10.46 -2.79 18.42
N ASP A 32 -11.44 -2.33 19.18
CA ASP A 32 -12.27 -3.21 20.00
C ASP A 32 -13.29 -4.01 19.16
N ASN A 33 -13.69 -3.50 18.01
CA ASN A 33 -14.53 -4.21 17.02
C ASN A 33 -13.74 -5.14 16.11
N ALA A 34 -12.44 -4.88 15.92
CA ALA A 34 -11.56 -5.73 15.11
C ALA A 34 -11.29 -7.09 15.81
N PRO A 35 -10.84 -8.12 15.09
CA PRO A 35 -10.37 -9.37 15.72
C PRO A 35 -9.34 -9.08 16.82
N SER A 36 -9.46 -9.76 17.96
CA SER A 36 -8.70 -9.46 19.19
C SER A 36 -7.17 -9.41 18.99
N TYR A 37 -6.65 -10.23 18.08
CA TYR A 37 -5.22 -10.26 17.74
C TYR A 37 -4.72 -8.95 17.10
N VAL A 38 -5.60 -8.15 16.48
CA VAL A 38 -5.21 -6.87 15.87
C VAL A 38 -4.67 -5.92 16.94
N LYS A 39 -5.42 -5.77 18.02
CA LYS A 39 -5.01 -4.95 19.17
C LYS A 39 -3.75 -5.51 19.84
N GLU A 40 -3.71 -6.81 20.08
CA GLU A 40 -2.58 -7.50 20.72
C GLU A 40 -1.29 -7.28 19.92
N TYR A 41 -1.32 -7.58 18.61
CA TYR A 41 -0.10 -7.49 17.79
C TYR A 41 0.32 -6.05 17.50
N CYS A 42 -0.65 -5.11 17.37
CA CYS A 42 -0.32 -3.70 17.21
C CYS A 42 0.37 -3.13 18.45
N PHE A 43 -0.09 -3.47 19.67
CA PHE A 43 0.38 -2.82 20.89
C PHE A 43 1.54 -3.55 21.54
N ASP A 44 1.47 -4.87 21.58
CA ASP A 44 2.37 -5.68 22.39
C ASP A 44 3.25 -6.62 21.53
N GLY A 45 2.89 -6.84 20.26
CA GLY A 45 3.65 -7.68 19.32
C GLY A 45 3.42 -9.18 19.55
N PRO A 46 4.40 -10.06 19.32
CA PRO A 46 5.78 -9.75 18.93
C PRO A 46 5.93 -9.23 17.50
N ALA A 47 7.00 -8.49 17.23
CA ALA A 47 7.27 -7.91 15.92
C ALA A 47 7.35 -8.95 14.79
N GLU A 48 7.83 -10.15 15.07
CA GLU A 48 7.90 -11.26 14.12
C GLU A 48 6.50 -11.68 13.67
N THR A 49 5.54 -11.81 14.59
CA THR A 49 4.14 -12.15 14.27
C THR A 49 3.47 -11.01 13.53
N LEU A 50 3.64 -9.77 14.00
CA LEU A 50 3.13 -8.57 13.32
C LEU A 50 3.71 -8.43 11.90
N GLY A 51 4.91 -8.95 11.64
CA GLY A 51 5.56 -8.97 10.32
C GLY A 51 4.98 -9.99 9.34
N GLN A 52 4.19 -10.97 9.79
CA GLN A 52 3.54 -11.93 8.90
C GLN A 52 2.40 -11.25 8.14
N THR A 53 2.35 -11.47 6.82
CA THR A 53 1.43 -10.76 5.91
C THR A 53 -0.02 -10.86 6.34
N ARG A 54 -0.46 -12.04 6.77
CA ARG A 54 -1.82 -12.28 7.29
C ARG A 54 -2.20 -11.43 8.49
N TYR A 55 -1.24 -11.04 9.33
CA TYR A 55 -1.47 -10.20 10.50
C TYR A 55 -1.11 -8.74 10.25
N THR A 56 -0.08 -8.48 9.47
CA THR A 56 0.29 -7.11 9.07
C THR A 56 -0.89 -6.38 8.45
N GLN A 57 -1.59 -7.04 7.51
CA GLN A 57 -2.61 -6.36 6.72
C GLN A 57 -3.79 -5.87 7.54
N PRO A 58 -4.49 -6.70 8.34
CA PRO A 58 -5.58 -6.20 9.18
C PRO A 58 -5.12 -5.20 10.24
N CYS A 59 -3.92 -5.36 10.81
CA CYS A 59 -3.35 -4.41 11.76
C CYS A 59 -3.13 -3.01 11.16
N MET A 60 -2.56 -2.94 9.96
CA MET A 60 -2.31 -1.69 9.26
C MET A 60 -3.61 -1.00 8.83
N VAL A 61 -4.58 -1.79 8.34
CA VAL A 61 -5.87 -1.24 7.90
C VAL A 61 -6.71 -0.78 9.09
N ALA A 62 -6.71 -1.49 10.22
CA ALA A 62 -7.38 -1.03 11.43
C ALA A 62 -6.83 0.34 11.90
N PHE A 63 -5.51 0.53 11.87
CA PHE A 63 -4.90 1.85 12.15
C PHE A 63 -5.42 2.92 11.18
N ALA A 64 -5.39 2.63 9.88
CA ALA A 64 -5.80 3.57 8.85
C ALA A 64 -7.30 3.94 8.95
N VAL A 65 -8.16 2.95 9.22
CA VAL A 65 -9.60 3.12 9.46
C VAL A 65 -9.83 4.02 10.68
N GLY A 66 -9.19 3.71 11.82
CA GLY A 66 -9.34 4.51 13.04
C GLY A 66 -8.95 5.97 12.84
N VAL A 67 -7.81 6.25 12.19
CA VAL A 67 -7.39 7.63 11.88
C VAL A 67 -8.33 8.29 10.89
N THR A 68 -8.80 7.57 9.88
CA THR A 68 -9.78 8.08 8.89
C THR A 68 -11.09 8.49 9.57
N ASN A 69 -11.56 7.70 10.54
CA ASN A 69 -12.77 8.01 11.31
C ASN A 69 -12.62 9.32 12.09
N LEU A 70 -11.44 9.52 12.73
CA LEU A 70 -11.15 10.77 13.44
C LEU A 70 -11.14 11.98 12.49
N LEU A 71 -10.53 11.85 11.31
CA LEU A 71 -10.53 12.93 10.31
C LEU A 71 -11.93 13.23 9.79
N LYS A 72 -12.76 12.19 9.56
CA LYS A 72 -14.17 12.35 9.17
C LYS A 72 -14.99 13.07 10.26
N GLU A 73 -14.76 12.75 11.55
CA GLU A 73 -15.42 13.44 12.68
C GLU A 73 -15.06 14.93 12.71
N GLU A 74 -13.83 15.28 12.33
CA GLU A 74 -13.37 16.65 12.19
C GLU A 74 -13.87 17.36 10.91
N GLY A 75 -14.66 16.67 10.08
CA GLY A 75 -15.13 17.17 8.78
C GLY A 75 -14.07 17.23 7.70
N ILE A 76 -12.93 16.54 7.89
CA ILE A 76 -11.83 16.48 6.94
C ILE A 76 -11.99 15.26 6.05
N VAL A 77 -12.34 15.50 4.78
CA VAL A 77 -12.56 14.49 3.75
C VAL A 77 -11.66 14.82 2.56
N PRO A 78 -10.99 13.84 1.94
CA PRO A 78 -10.14 14.11 0.79
C PRO A 78 -10.94 14.27 -0.50
N ASP A 79 -10.38 15.00 -1.47
CA ASP A 79 -10.89 15.05 -2.85
C ASP A 79 -10.49 13.77 -3.61
N TYR A 80 -9.30 13.25 -3.31
CA TYR A 80 -8.73 12.03 -3.89
C TYR A 80 -8.15 11.13 -2.80
N ALA A 81 -8.25 9.83 -2.99
CA ALA A 81 -7.59 8.84 -2.15
C ALA A 81 -6.81 7.82 -3.00
N CYS A 82 -5.64 7.43 -2.54
CA CYS A 82 -4.91 6.29 -3.06
C CYS A 82 -4.13 5.62 -1.92
N GLY A 83 -3.49 4.49 -2.21
CA GLY A 83 -2.65 3.83 -1.22
C GLY A 83 -1.62 2.93 -1.86
N LEU A 84 -0.57 2.60 -1.15
CA LEU A 84 0.45 1.68 -1.59
C LEU A 84 -0.01 0.24 -1.36
N SER A 85 -0.36 -0.50 -2.42
CA SER A 85 -0.78 -1.90 -2.33
C SER A 85 -1.92 -2.12 -1.31
N LEU A 86 -1.61 -2.57 -0.10
CA LEU A 86 -2.56 -2.70 1.01
C LEU A 86 -3.36 -1.42 1.25
N GLY A 87 -2.70 -0.27 1.14
CA GLY A 87 -3.30 1.04 1.37
C GLY A 87 -4.46 1.36 0.43
N GLU A 88 -4.57 0.71 -0.74
CA GLU A 88 -5.71 0.89 -1.65
C GLU A 88 -7.03 0.46 -1.01
N TYR A 89 -7.02 -0.57 -0.14
CA TYR A 89 -8.19 -0.99 0.63
C TYR A 89 -8.63 0.07 1.64
N SER A 90 -7.66 0.76 2.27
CA SER A 90 -7.95 1.89 3.15
C SER A 90 -8.49 3.10 2.37
N ALA A 91 -8.00 3.34 1.14
CA ALA A 91 -8.54 4.36 0.26
C ALA A 91 -9.99 4.06 -0.15
N LEU A 92 -10.30 2.81 -0.46
CA LEU A 92 -11.66 2.34 -0.76
C LEU A 92 -12.60 2.43 0.45
N TYR A 93 -12.10 2.12 1.67
CA TYR A 93 -12.84 2.39 2.90
C TYR A 93 -13.17 3.89 3.07
N THR A 94 -12.20 4.75 2.83
CA THR A 94 -12.39 6.20 2.90
C THR A 94 -13.46 6.70 1.93
N ALA A 95 -13.50 6.09 0.75
CA ALA A 95 -14.49 6.36 -0.28
C ALA A 95 -15.88 5.76 0.02
N GLY A 96 -16.03 4.96 1.08
CA GLY A 96 -17.30 4.35 1.46
C GLY A 96 -17.65 3.07 0.71
N VAL A 97 -16.69 2.46 0.02
CA VAL A 97 -16.88 1.18 -0.70
C VAL A 97 -17.08 0.01 0.26
N PHE A 98 -16.42 0.05 1.42
CA PHE A 98 -16.50 -0.97 2.46
C PHE A 98 -16.91 -0.38 3.80
N THR A 99 -17.56 -1.16 4.63
CA THR A 99 -17.67 -0.91 6.07
C THR A 99 -16.33 -1.19 6.77
N GLU A 100 -16.19 -0.75 8.01
CA GLU A 100 -15.03 -0.99 8.86
C GLU A 100 -14.73 -2.49 9.04
N GLU A 101 -15.77 -3.28 9.35
CA GLU A 101 -15.66 -4.71 9.54
C GLU A 101 -15.28 -5.41 8.23
N GLU A 102 -15.97 -5.10 7.14
CA GLU A 102 -15.71 -5.71 5.82
C GLU A 102 -14.27 -5.49 5.36
N VAL A 103 -13.73 -4.27 5.49
CA VAL A 103 -12.37 -3.99 5.00
C VAL A 103 -11.31 -4.69 5.83
N ILE A 104 -11.48 -4.77 7.17
CA ILE A 104 -10.51 -5.43 8.06
C ILE A 104 -10.52 -6.94 7.80
N ASP A 105 -11.69 -7.57 7.69
CA ASP A 105 -11.83 -8.99 7.39
C ASP A 105 -11.32 -9.34 5.99
N LEU A 106 -11.62 -8.49 5.01
CA LEU A 106 -11.17 -8.67 3.64
C LEU A 106 -9.64 -8.65 3.51
N VAL A 107 -8.96 -7.73 4.19
CA VAL A 107 -7.50 -7.69 4.12
C VAL A 107 -6.84 -8.78 4.96
N ALA A 108 -7.50 -9.29 6.00
CA ALA A 108 -7.05 -10.50 6.71
C ALA A 108 -7.10 -11.72 5.75
N PHE A 109 -8.19 -11.88 5.01
CA PHE A 109 -8.31 -12.89 3.97
C PHE A 109 -7.25 -12.69 2.87
N ARG A 110 -7.06 -11.44 2.39
CA ARG A 110 -6.04 -11.10 1.38
C ARG A 110 -4.63 -11.51 1.85
N GLY A 111 -4.26 -11.15 3.07
CA GLY A 111 -2.96 -11.49 3.64
C GLY A 111 -2.71 -13.00 3.68
N ALA A 112 -3.71 -13.76 4.13
CA ALA A 112 -3.66 -15.23 4.16
C ALA A 112 -3.55 -15.82 2.74
N ALA A 113 -4.37 -15.34 1.80
CA ALA A 113 -4.33 -15.81 0.40
C ALA A 113 -2.97 -15.53 -0.27
N MET A 114 -2.35 -14.38 0.05
CA MET A 114 -1.02 -14.03 -0.45
C MET A 114 0.07 -14.95 0.12
N GLU A 115 0.02 -15.30 1.40
CA GLU A 115 0.96 -16.25 2.00
C GLU A 115 0.80 -17.66 1.43
N GLU A 116 -0.44 -18.10 1.26
CA GLU A 116 -0.72 -19.43 0.71
C GLU A 116 -0.28 -19.58 -0.76
N ALA A 117 -0.38 -18.49 -1.55
CA ALA A 117 0.04 -18.49 -2.96
C ALA A 117 1.52 -18.79 -3.16
N VAL A 118 2.34 -18.63 -2.13
CA VAL A 118 3.82 -18.76 -2.22
C VAL A 118 4.36 -19.95 -1.45
N VAL A 119 3.50 -20.79 -0.89
CA VAL A 119 3.93 -22.01 -0.18
C VAL A 119 4.75 -22.91 -1.10
N GLY A 120 5.95 -23.27 -0.65
CA GLY A 120 6.87 -24.13 -1.42
C GLY A 120 7.66 -23.40 -2.51
N ARG A 121 7.57 -22.08 -2.62
CA ARG A 121 8.31 -21.26 -3.56
C ARG A 121 9.35 -20.41 -2.84
N THR A 122 10.59 -20.42 -3.33
CA THR A 122 11.63 -19.49 -2.87
C THR A 122 11.59 -18.23 -3.72
N ALA A 123 11.29 -17.11 -3.09
CA ALA A 123 11.09 -15.84 -3.76
C ALA A 123 11.87 -14.71 -3.09
N LYS A 124 12.14 -13.65 -3.84
CA LYS A 124 12.82 -12.44 -3.36
C LYS A 124 12.15 -11.18 -3.88
N MET A 125 12.33 -10.10 -3.11
CA MET A 125 12.07 -8.73 -3.55
C MET A 125 13.30 -7.88 -3.26
N ALA A 126 13.57 -6.91 -4.14
CA ALA A 126 14.67 -5.98 -3.95
C ALA A 126 14.30 -4.57 -4.42
N ALA A 127 14.69 -3.57 -3.64
CA ALA A 127 14.57 -2.17 -4.04
C ALA A 127 15.81 -1.73 -4.81
N VAL A 128 15.62 -1.33 -6.06
CA VAL A 128 16.65 -0.78 -6.94
C VAL A 128 16.61 0.74 -6.81
N LEU A 129 17.75 1.34 -6.43
CA LEU A 129 17.84 2.78 -6.21
C LEU A 129 18.67 3.47 -7.31
N MET A 130 18.23 4.68 -7.67
CA MET A 130 18.95 5.59 -8.58
C MET A 130 19.22 5.00 -9.98
N MET A 131 18.24 4.29 -10.51
CA MET A 131 18.26 3.75 -11.86
C MET A 131 16.92 4.06 -12.56
N ASP A 132 16.94 4.24 -13.85
CA ASP A 132 15.76 4.52 -14.64
C ASP A 132 14.88 3.28 -14.85
N ARG A 133 13.60 3.54 -15.15
CA ARG A 133 12.56 2.52 -15.28
C ARG A 133 12.87 1.54 -16.43
N GLU A 134 13.25 2.06 -17.55
CA GLU A 134 13.50 1.32 -18.80
C GLU A 134 14.66 0.32 -18.61
N THR A 135 15.74 0.74 -17.96
CA THR A 135 16.89 -0.13 -17.66
C THR A 135 16.49 -1.25 -16.72
N ILE A 136 15.69 -0.97 -15.68
CA ILE A 136 15.24 -1.99 -14.73
C ILE A 136 14.34 -3.01 -15.40
N GLU A 137 13.36 -2.56 -16.20
CA GLU A 137 12.45 -3.43 -16.96
C GLU A 137 13.22 -4.33 -17.94
N ALA A 138 14.19 -3.76 -18.66
CA ALA A 138 15.05 -4.52 -19.59
C ALA A 138 15.86 -5.59 -18.87
N CYS A 139 16.48 -5.27 -17.72
CA CYS A 139 17.22 -6.24 -16.92
C CYS A 139 16.32 -7.36 -16.37
N CYS A 140 15.10 -7.05 -15.94
CA CYS A 140 14.15 -8.08 -15.52
C CYS A 140 13.80 -9.03 -16.66
N LYS A 141 13.56 -8.51 -17.85
CA LYS A 141 13.27 -9.33 -19.03
C LYS A 141 14.48 -10.21 -19.42
N GLU A 142 15.67 -9.62 -19.52
CA GLU A 142 16.91 -10.33 -19.83
C GLU A 142 17.19 -11.43 -18.79
N ALA A 143 16.97 -11.15 -17.49
CA ALA A 143 17.15 -12.12 -16.43
C ALA A 143 16.24 -13.35 -16.59
N GLN A 144 14.96 -13.15 -16.95
CA GLN A 144 14.05 -14.28 -17.21
C GLN A 144 14.50 -15.13 -18.40
N GLU A 145 15.00 -14.50 -19.45
CA GLU A 145 15.55 -15.19 -20.63
C GLU A 145 16.81 -15.99 -20.26
N ASN A 146 17.71 -15.43 -19.44
CA ASN A 146 18.95 -16.05 -19.00
C ASN A 146 18.74 -17.27 -18.10
N VAL A 147 17.82 -17.16 -17.12
CA VAL A 147 17.57 -18.26 -16.18
C VAL A 147 16.67 -19.34 -16.77
N GLY A 148 15.81 -19.01 -17.72
CA GLY A 148 14.90 -19.98 -18.35
C GLY A 148 13.89 -20.61 -17.37
N ASP A 149 13.47 -21.86 -17.66
CA ASP A 149 12.61 -22.71 -16.82
C ASP A 149 11.28 -22.06 -16.36
N GLY A 150 10.83 -20.99 -17.03
CA GLY A 150 9.61 -20.26 -16.69
C GLY A 150 9.72 -19.48 -15.35
N LEU A 151 10.93 -19.23 -14.85
CA LEU A 151 11.16 -18.42 -13.67
C LEU A 151 10.85 -16.94 -13.95
N ILE A 152 10.21 -16.28 -12.99
CA ILE A 152 9.67 -14.93 -13.14
C ILE A 152 10.47 -13.94 -12.31
N VAL A 153 10.80 -12.79 -12.89
CA VAL A 153 11.14 -11.55 -12.20
C VAL A 153 10.51 -10.37 -12.93
N SER A 154 9.89 -9.47 -12.23
CA SER A 154 9.29 -8.27 -12.83
C SER A 154 9.33 -7.09 -11.85
N VAL A 155 9.03 -5.91 -12.35
CA VAL A 155 8.82 -4.76 -11.48
C VAL A 155 7.52 -4.95 -10.68
N ALA A 156 7.65 -4.91 -9.37
CA ALA A 156 6.54 -4.98 -8.42
C ALA A 156 5.97 -3.60 -8.07
N ASN A 157 6.84 -2.61 -7.84
CA ASN A 157 6.41 -1.26 -7.47
C ASN A 157 7.23 -0.18 -8.16
N TYR A 158 6.55 0.75 -8.78
CA TYR A 158 7.07 2.04 -9.19
C TYR A 158 6.76 3.06 -8.09
N ASN A 159 7.66 3.20 -7.10
CA ASN A 159 7.38 3.99 -5.91
C ASN A 159 7.57 5.50 -6.11
N CYS A 160 8.69 5.88 -6.68
CA CYS A 160 9.04 7.27 -7.00
C CYS A 160 10.27 7.31 -7.91
N PRO A 161 10.62 8.47 -8.50
CA PRO A 161 11.85 8.61 -9.29
C PRO A 161 13.08 8.06 -8.55
N GLY A 162 13.76 7.11 -9.18
CA GLY A 162 14.93 6.46 -8.64
C GLY A 162 14.67 5.51 -7.46
N GLN A 163 13.45 4.99 -7.30
CA GLN A 163 13.16 3.90 -6.37
C GLN A 163 12.07 2.98 -6.91
N ILE A 164 12.49 1.84 -7.44
CA ILE A 164 11.67 0.80 -8.03
C ILE A 164 11.94 -0.52 -7.32
N VAL A 165 10.90 -1.34 -7.12
CA VAL A 165 11.04 -2.66 -6.50
C VAL A 165 10.85 -3.73 -7.55
N ILE A 166 11.78 -4.68 -7.61
CA ILE A 166 11.66 -5.91 -8.40
C ILE A 166 11.30 -7.08 -7.51
N SER A 167 10.60 -8.06 -8.07
CA SER A 167 10.04 -9.20 -7.34
C SER A 167 9.96 -10.43 -8.23
N GLY A 168 10.13 -11.62 -7.65
CA GLY A 168 10.03 -12.86 -8.42
C GLY A 168 10.62 -14.06 -7.74
N ASP A 169 10.88 -15.10 -8.54
CA ASP A 169 11.64 -16.27 -8.13
C ASP A 169 13.07 -15.87 -7.76
N GLU A 170 13.60 -16.43 -6.68
CA GLU A 170 14.92 -16.04 -6.14
C GLU A 170 16.02 -16.03 -7.20
N LYS A 171 16.14 -17.08 -8.01
CA LYS A 171 17.18 -17.17 -9.05
C LYS A 171 17.04 -16.08 -10.13
N ALA A 172 15.80 -15.77 -10.51
CA ALA A 172 15.54 -14.75 -11.52
C ALA A 172 15.80 -13.34 -10.96
N VAL A 173 15.45 -13.10 -9.70
CA VAL A 173 15.77 -11.83 -9.01
C VAL A 173 17.29 -11.67 -8.85
N ASP A 174 18.02 -12.73 -8.48
CA ASP A 174 19.47 -12.70 -8.32
C ASP A 174 20.17 -12.39 -9.66
N GLU A 175 19.72 -12.99 -10.77
CA GLU A 175 20.23 -12.67 -12.11
C GLU A 175 19.89 -11.21 -12.50
N ALA A 176 18.67 -10.76 -12.24
CA ALA A 176 18.29 -9.36 -12.50
C ALA A 176 19.17 -8.38 -11.70
N VAL A 177 19.45 -8.68 -10.42
CA VAL A 177 20.36 -7.87 -9.58
C VAL A 177 21.76 -7.81 -10.17
N LYS A 178 22.31 -8.93 -10.65
CA LYS A 178 23.62 -8.98 -11.31
C LYS A 178 23.63 -8.10 -12.57
N LEU A 179 22.66 -8.26 -13.46
CA LEU A 179 22.54 -7.43 -14.66
C LEU A 179 22.42 -5.95 -14.35
N LEU A 180 21.62 -5.59 -13.33
CA LEU A 180 21.47 -4.21 -12.86
C LEU A 180 22.81 -3.64 -12.36
N GLN A 181 23.60 -4.44 -11.64
CA GLN A 181 24.94 -4.03 -11.18
C GLN A 181 25.89 -3.83 -12.35
N GLU A 182 25.87 -4.69 -13.36
CA GLU A 182 26.64 -4.54 -14.60
C GLU A 182 26.25 -3.27 -15.38
N LYS A 183 24.96 -2.88 -15.32
CA LYS A 183 24.46 -1.61 -15.90
C LYS A 183 24.71 -0.39 -14.99
N GLY A 184 25.37 -0.57 -13.83
CA GLY A 184 25.80 0.53 -12.95
C GLY A 184 24.88 0.81 -11.77
N ALA A 185 23.94 -0.09 -11.42
CA ALA A 185 23.17 0.04 -10.18
C ALA A 185 24.09 0.01 -8.96
N ARG A 186 24.18 1.14 -8.27
CA ARG A 186 25.06 1.29 -7.11
C ARG A 186 24.45 0.74 -5.83
N LYS A 187 23.13 0.63 -5.76
CA LYS A 187 22.42 0.23 -4.54
C LYS A 187 21.16 -0.57 -4.88
N VAL A 188 21.22 -1.86 -4.58
CA VAL A 188 20.09 -2.78 -4.61
C VAL A 188 19.92 -3.34 -3.20
N ILE A 189 18.75 -3.15 -2.60
CA ILE A 189 18.48 -3.51 -1.19
C ILE A 189 17.49 -4.65 -1.17
N PRO A 190 17.87 -5.84 -0.67
CA PRO A 190 16.93 -6.92 -0.41
C PRO A 190 15.83 -6.46 0.57
N LEU A 191 14.60 -6.86 0.31
CA LEU A 191 13.47 -6.58 1.20
C LEU A 191 13.12 -7.83 2.00
N ALA A 192 12.88 -7.66 3.29
CA ALA A 192 12.43 -8.72 4.20
C ALA A 192 10.92 -8.96 4.02
N VAL A 193 10.56 -9.67 2.95
CA VAL A 193 9.16 -10.02 2.62
C VAL A 193 9.05 -11.51 2.30
N SER A 194 7.87 -12.07 2.52
CA SER A 194 7.62 -13.51 2.47
C SER A 194 7.22 -14.04 1.08
N GLY A 195 7.14 -13.19 0.04
CA GLY A 195 6.67 -13.67 -1.26
C GLY A 195 6.97 -12.73 -2.43
N PRO A 196 6.75 -13.21 -3.68
CA PRO A 196 6.98 -12.48 -4.92
C PRO A 196 5.79 -11.56 -5.23
N PHE A 197 5.47 -10.67 -4.28
CA PHE A 197 4.29 -9.82 -4.36
C PHE A 197 4.30 -8.95 -5.62
N HIS A 198 3.10 -8.69 -6.15
CA HIS A 198 2.88 -7.88 -7.35
C HIS A 198 3.53 -8.42 -8.62
N THR A 199 3.59 -9.74 -8.75
CA THR A 199 3.98 -10.46 -9.96
C THR A 199 2.89 -11.46 -10.36
N SER A 200 2.96 -12.02 -11.58
CA SER A 200 2.05 -13.06 -12.06
C SER A 200 2.03 -14.32 -11.18
N LEU A 201 3.07 -14.51 -10.35
CA LEU A 201 3.16 -15.60 -9.38
C LEU A 201 2.09 -15.51 -8.27
N MET A 202 1.51 -14.32 -8.09
CA MET A 202 0.42 -14.07 -7.13
C MET A 202 -0.97 -14.38 -7.70
N LYS A 203 -1.06 -14.88 -8.95
CA LYS A 203 -2.35 -15.23 -9.56
C LYS A 203 -3.24 -16.12 -8.66
N PRO A 204 -2.73 -17.13 -7.93
CA PRO A 204 -3.58 -17.93 -7.03
C PRO A 204 -4.23 -17.11 -5.92
N ALA A 205 -3.57 -16.04 -5.44
CA ALA A 205 -4.17 -15.10 -4.49
C ALA A 205 -5.25 -14.24 -5.15
N GLY A 206 -5.00 -13.76 -6.39
CA GLY A 206 -6.01 -13.05 -7.19
C GLY A 206 -7.26 -13.87 -7.41
N ASP A 207 -7.12 -15.14 -7.82
CA ASP A 207 -8.24 -16.07 -8.04
C ASP A 207 -9.06 -16.31 -6.75
N LYS A 208 -8.42 -16.38 -5.58
CA LYS A 208 -9.10 -16.48 -4.28
C LYS A 208 -9.84 -15.20 -3.93
N LEU A 209 -9.22 -14.05 -4.18
CA LEU A 209 -9.84 -12.75 -3.95
C LEU A 209 -11.05 -12.53 -4.84
N ALA A 210 -10.98 -12.91 -6.14
CA ALA A 210 -12.11 -12.83 -7.04
C ALA A 210 -13.34 -13.58 -6.50
N LYS A 211 -13.14 -14.80 -5.99
CA LYS A 211 -14.22 -15.58 -5.35
C LYS A 211 -14.72 -14.92 -4.07
N LYS A 212 -13.82 -14.36 -3.25
CA LYS A 212 -14.22 -13.66 -2.02
C LYS A 212 -15.05 -12.43 -2.31
N PHE A 213 -14.76 -11.72 -3.39
CA PHE A 213 -15.49 -10.52 -3.81
C PHE A 213 -16.96 -10.82 -4.20
N GLU A 214 -17.29 -12.05 -4.60
CA GLU A 214 -18.68 -12.45 -4.87
C GLU A 214 -19.56 -12.41 -3.61
N GLU A 215 -18.96 -12.47 -2.42
CA GLU A 215 -19.64 -12.45 -1.12
C GLU A 215 -19.79 -11.03 -0.53
N ILE A 216 -19.20 -10.03 -1.15
CA ILE A 216 -19.08 -8.67 -0.60
C ILE A 216 -19.86 -7.67 -1.47
N ASN A 217 -20.65 -6.82 -0.83
CA ASN A 217 -21.30 -5.71 -1.50
C ASN A 217 -20.34 -4.51 -1.58
N PHE A 218 -19.92 -4.17 -2.79
CA PHE A 218 -19.10 -2.99 -3.03
C PHE A 218 -20.00 -1.76 -3.14
N GLY A 219 -19.80 -0.78 -2.25
CA GLY A 219 -20.50 0.50 -2.30
C GLY A 219 -19.98 1.39 -3.44
N GLU A 220 -20.76 2.39 -3.80
CA GLU A 220 -20.34 3.41 -4.77
C GLU A 220 -19.35 4.39 -4.10
N PRO A 221 -18.17 4.65 -4.71
CA PRO A 221 -17.20 5.55 -4.14
C PRO A 221 -17.71 7.00 -4.05
N SER A 222 -17.71 7.57 -2.86
CA SER A 222 -18.03 8.98 -2.61
C SER A 222 -16.82 9.92 -2.71
N VAL A 223 -15.61 9.35 -2.78
CA VAL A 223 -14.32 10.02 -2.98
C VAL A 223 -13.66 9.40 -4.20
N LYS A 224 -12.95 10.19 -4.97
CA LYS A 224 -12.20 9.69 -6.14
C LYS A 224 -11.03 8.83 -5.69
N VAL A 225 -11.02 7.57 -6.11
CA VAL A 225 -9.94 6.63 -5.81
C VAL A 225 -9.06 6.44 -7.02
N VAL A 226 -7.74 6.51 -6.82
CA VAL A 226 -6.74 6.22 -7.85
C VAL A 226 -6.17 4.83 -7.59
N TYR A 227 -6.36 3.94 -8.57
CA TYR A 227 -6.05 2.52 -8.44
C TYR A 227 -4.61 2.19 -8.79
N ASN A 228 -3.98 1.30 -8.04
CA ASN A 228 -2.56 0.93 -8.19
C ASN A 228 -2.23 0.34 -9.55
N LYS A 229 -3.16 -0.45 -10.12
CA LYS A 229 -2.99 -1.16 -11.38
C LYS A 229 -2.96 -0.22 -12.59
N THR A 230 -3.79 0.81 -12.58
CA THR A 230 -4.01 1.70 -13.72
C THR A 230 -3.41 3.08 -13.52
N ALA A 231 -3.09 3.44 -12.27
CA ALA A 231 -2.67 4.78 -11.86
C ALA A 231 -3.70 5.90 -12.18
N THR A 232 -4.97 5.52 -12.34
CA THR A 232 -6.07 6.43 -12.65
C THR A 232 -7.30 6.10 -11.80
N GLU A 233 -8.32 6.94 -11.88
CA GLU A 233 -9.68 6.60 -11.46
C GLU A 233 -10.21 5.43 -12.31
N ILE A 234 -11.21 4.70 -11.80
CA ILE A 234 -11.88 3.64 -12.56
C ILE A 234 -12.41 4.16 -13.89
N GLN A 235 -12.24 3.39 -14.96
CA GLN A 235 -12.63 3.74 -16.31
C GLN A 235 -13.85 2.92 -16.76
N ASP A 236 -14.49 3.34 -17.86
CA ASP A 236 -15.61 2.62 -18.44
C ASP A 236 -15.26 1.16 -18.72
N GLY A 237 -16.11 0.25 -18.24
CA GLY A 237 -15.93 -1.20 -18.38
C GLY A 237 -15.05 -1.85 -17.32
N GLU A 238 -14.41 -1.09 -16.43
CA GLU A 238 -13.70 -1.63 -15.27
C GLU A 238 -14.64 -1.81 -14.08
N THR A 239 -14.26 -2.70 -13.16
CA THR A 239 -14.93 -2.89 -11.88
C THR A 239 -13.91 -2.83 -10.76
N ILE A 240 -14.33 -2.39 -9.56
CA ILE A 240 -13.46 -2.35 -8.37
C ILE A 240 -12.92 -3.76 -8.09
N GLN A 241 -13.78 -4.77 -8.16
CA GLN A 241 -13.43 -6.18 -7.96
C GLN A 241 -12.32 -6.63 -8.93
N GLY A 242 -12.49 -6.34 -10.23
CA GLY A 242 -11.50 -6.71 -11.25
C GLY A 242 -10.17 -5.97 -11.07
N LEU A 243 -10.20 -4.69 -10.65
CA LEU A 243 -8.99 -3.94 -10.35
C LEU A 243 -8.25 -4.50 -9.13
N LEU A 244 -8.96 -4.85 -8.05
CA LEU A 244 -8.37 -5.44 -6.85
C LEU A 244 -7.85 -6.86 -7.07
N GLU A 245 -8.54 -7.68 -7.89
CA GLU A 245 -8.05 -8.99 -8.30
C GLU A 245 -6.72 -8.87 -9.03
N GLN A 246 -6.63 -7.94 -9.98
CA GLN A 246 -5.43 -7.71 -10.77
C GLN A 246 -4.32 -7.04 -9.95
N GLN A 247 -4.65 -6.20 -8.99
CA GLN A 247 -3.69 -5.45 -8.18
C GLN A 247 -2.68 -6.36 -7.48
N VAL A 248 -3.12 -7.48 -6.90
CA VAL A 248 -2.23 -8.38 -6.13
C VAL A 248 -1.20 -9.09 -7.00
N GLN A 249 -1.51 -9.26 -8.29
CA GLN A 249 -0.70 -9.99 -9.28
C GLN A 249 -0.05 -9.10 -10.35
N SER A 250 -0.11 -7.77 -10.19
CA SER A 250 0.41 -6.78 -11.13
C SER A 250 1.21 -5.70 -10.40
N SER A 251 2.03 -4.98 -11.15
CA SER A 251 2.79 -3.84 -10.64
C SER A 251 1.91 -2.77 -10.00
N VAL A 252 2.43 -2.16 -8.94
CA VAL A 252 1.85 -0.97 -8.28
C VAL A 252 2.48 0.28 -8.88
N TYR A 253 1.69 1.10 -9.53
CA TYR A 253 2.11 2.35 -10.17
C TYR A 253 1.89 3.55 -9.24
N LEU A 254 2.58 3.56 -8.07
CA LEU A 254 2.39 4.62 -7.07
C LEU A 254 2.87 5.99 -7.55
N GLU A 255 4.04 6.05 -8.20
CA GLU A 255 4.54 7.31 -8.77
C GLU A 255 3.55 7.89 -9.77
N ASP A 256 3.05 7.06 -10.68
CA ASP A 256 2.11 7.49 -11.71
C ASP A 256 0.77 7.92 -11.08
N SER A 257 0.30 7.21 -10.04
CA SER A 257 -0.90 7.57 -9.27
C SER A 257 -0.79 8.94 -8.61
N ILE A 258 0.35 9.23 -7.97
CA ILE A 258 0.61 10.53 -7.34
C ILE A 258 0.67 11.64 -8.40
N ARG A 259 1.38 11.41 -9.54
CA ARG A 259 1.42 12.35 -10.65
C ARG A 259 0.04 12.61 -11.25
N TYR A 260 -0.79 11.58 -11.36
CA TYR A 260 -2.17 11.71 -11.78
C TYR A 260 -2.96 12.63 -10.85
N MET A 261 -2.91 12.39 -9.54
CA MET A 261 -3.58 13.23 -8.54
C MET A 261 -3.11 14.69 -8.61
N ILE A 262 -1.82 14.94 -8.75
CA ILE A 262 -1.25 16.29 -8.93
C ILE A 262 -1.81 16.93 -10.21
N SER A 263 -1.89 16.19 -11.31
CA SER A 263 -2.46 16.70 -12.59
C SER A 263 -3.94 17.06 -12.49
N LYS A 264 -4.65 16.49 -11.50
CA LYS A 264 -6.05 16.81 -11.17
C LYS A 264 -6.20 17.97 -10.19
N GLY A 265 -5.09 18.56 -9.73
CA GLY A 265 -5.07 19.73 -8.86
C GLY A 265 -4.88 19.40 -7.37
N VAL A 266 -4.51 18.17 -7.02
CA VAL A 266 -4.12 17.84 -5.64
C VAL A 266 -2.76 18.48 -5.35
N ASP A 267 -2.72 19.37 -4.35
CA ASP A 267 -1.55 20.14 -3.93
C ASP A 267 -1.13 19.85 -2.48
N THR A 268 -2.00 19.15 -1.74
CA THR A 268 -1.79 18.79 -0.35
C THR A 268 -2.04 17.30 -0.15
N PHE A 269 -1.02 16.58 0.30
CA PHE A 269 -1.08 15.14 0.54
C PHE A 269 -0.98 14.84 2.03
N ILE A 270 -1.85 13.94 2.51
CA ILE A 270 -1.83 13.43 3.88
C ILE A 270 -1.55 11.94 3.84
N GLU A 271 -0.36 11.53 4.31
CA GLU A 271 -0.08 10.11 4.52
C GLU A 271 -0.72 9.64 5.82
N ILE A 272 -1.52 8.56 5.73
CA ILE A 272 -2.15 7.90 6.87
C ILE A 272 -1.55 6.51 7.02
N GLY A 273 -0.91 6.27 8.15
CA GLY A 273 -0.27 4.99 8.46
C GLY A 273 1.03 5.16 9.25
N PRO A 274 1.54 4.08 9.85
CA PRO A 274 2.81 4.13 10.57
C PRO A 274 3.97 4.51 9.64
N GLY A 275 4.87 5.36 10.12
CA GLY A 275 6.03 5.85 9.39
C GLY A 275 5.73 7.02 8.46
N LYS A 276 6.68 7.32 7.56
CA LYS A 276 6.63 8.47 6.63
C LYS A 276 7.22 8.09 5.27
N SER A 277 6.99 6.85 4.83
CA SER A 277 7.63 6.32 3.61
C SER A 277 6.99 6.89 2.35
N VAL A 278 5.66 6.93 2.30
CA VAL A 278 4.92 7.44 1.15
C VAL A 278 5.08 8.95 1.02
N SER A 279 5.09 9.67 2.14
CA SER A 279 5.40 11.11 2.18
C SER A 279 6.75 11.45 1.55
N LYS A 280 7.76 10.62 1.81
CA LYS A 280 9.08 10.77 1.18
C LYS A 280 9.03 10.50 -0.32
N PHE A 281 8.19 9.57 -0.78
CA PHE A 281 8.00 9.33 -2.21
C PHE A 281 7.32 10.52 -2.89
N VAL A 282 6.23 11.04 -2.30
CA VAL A 282 5.56 12.23 -2.82
C VAL A 282 6.54 13.39 -2.98
N LYS A 283 7.36 13.68 -1.97
CA LYS A 283 8.37 14.75 -2.02
C LYS A 283 9.47 14.53 -3.07
N LYS A 284 9.76 13.27 -3.44
CA LYS A 284 10.66 12.96 -4.56
C LYS A 284 10.00 13.11 -5.92
N ILE A 285 8.68 12.87 -5.99
CA ILE A 285 7.88 13.01 -7.21
C ILE A 285 7.66 14.49 -7.52
N ASP A 286 7.24 15.24 -6.50
CA ASP A 286 7.06 16.70 -6.59
C ASP A 286 7.36 17.33 -5.22
N LYS A 287 8.35 18.23 -5.20
CA LYS A 287 8.78 18.94 -3.99
C LYS A 287 7.93 20.16 -3.64
N ASP A 288 7.13 20.63 -4.58
CA ASP A 288 6.35 21.85 -4.44
C ASP A 288 5.00 21.57 -3.74
N VAL A 289 4.46 20.33 -3.83
CA VAL A 289 3.24 19.96 -3.10
C VAL A 289 3.44 19.90 -1.59
N LYS A 290 2.42 20.27 -0.83
CA LYS A 290 2.42 20.13 0.63
C LYS A 290 2.23 18.67 1.02
N VAL A 291 3.04 18.16 1.96
CA VAL A 291 2.94 16.78 2.44
C VAL A 291 2.98 16.77 3.95
N MET A 292 2.02 16.10 4.56
CA MET A 292 1.94 15.81 5.99
C MET A 292 1.72 14.32 6.19
N SER A 293 1.97 13.83 7.41
CA SER A 293 1.77 12.41 7.73
C SER A 293 1.13 12.27 9.11
N ILE A 294 0.34 11.22 9.29
CA ILE A 294 -0.32 10.89 10.56
C ILE A 294 0.15 9.50 10.98
N ASP A 295 1.09 9.46 11.91
CA ASP A 295 1.69 8.28 12.51
C ASP A 295 1.49 8.25 14.04
N SER A 296 1.15 9.38 14.63
CA SER A 296 0.93 9.59 16.06
C SER A 296 -0.18 10.60 16.32
N VAL A 297 -0.66 10.64 17.56
CA VAL A 297 -1.62 11.68 18.02
C VAL A 297 -1.07 13.09 17.81
N ALA A 298 0.22 13.31 18.00
CA ALA A 298 0.85 14.62 17.78
C ALA A 298 0.77 15.03 16.29
N ASP A 299 1.08 14.10 15.37
CA ASP A 299 0.95 14.34 13.92
C ASP A 299 -0.51 14.64 13.54
N TYR A 300 -1.47 13.87 14.08
CA TYR A 300 -2.91 14.08 13.84
C TYR A 300 -3.35 15.50 14.22
N LYS A 301 -3.01 15.94 15.44
CA LYS A 301 -3.34 17.30 15.92
C LYS A 301 -2.73 18.38 15.03
N GLN A 302 -1.51 18.18 14.55
CA GLN A 302 -0.86 19.11 13.62
C GLN A 302 -1.59 19.17 12.27
N VAL A 303 -1.98 18.00 11.71
CA VAL A 303 -2.71 17.93 10.44
C VAL A 303 -4.07 18.60 10.56
N VAL A 304 -4.85 18.29 11.59
CA VAL A 304 -6.17 18.92 11.85
C VAL A 304 -6.03 20.43 11.97
N SER A 305 -5.06 20.91 12.77
CA SER A 305 -4.81 22.35 12.93
C SER A 305 -4.44 23.01 11.61
N ALA A 306 -3.57 22.38 10.80
CA ALA A 306 -3.14 22.92 9.51
C ALA A 306 -4.23 22.99 8.46
N LEU A 307 -5.19 22.05 8.47
CA LEU A 307 -6.30 22.01 7.52
C LEU A 307 -7.47 22.91 7.94
N LYS A 308 -7.73 23.05 9.25
CA LYS A 308 -8.78 23.94 9.78
C LYS A 308 -8.33 25.38 9.93
N GLY A 309 -7.06 25.62 10.25
CA GLY A 309 -6.51 26.98 10.41
C GLY A 309 -6.32 27.73 9.09
N GLY A 310 -6.32 27.05 7.95
CA GLY A 310 -6.26 27.68 6.62
C GLY A 310 -7.61 28.26 6.12
N CYS A 311 -8.69 28.10 6.89
CA CYS A 311 -10.02 28.66 6.55
C CYS A 311 -10.30 30.04 7.16
N ASN A 312 -9.32 30.66 7.82
CA ASN A 312 -9.47 31.95 8.53
C ASN A 312 -8.56 33.07 7.97
N GLU A 313 -8.22 33.06 6.68
CA GLU A 313 -7.62 34.22 5.99
C GLU A 313 -8.40 34.58 4.73
#